data_0bcfdef0dbc69bf007c147e4e101c2ab
#
_entry.id   0bcfdef0dbc69bf007c147e4e101c2ab
#
_cell.length_a   1.000
_cell.length_b   1.000
_cell.length_c   1.000
_cell.angle_alpha   90.00
_cell.angle_beta   90.00
_cell.angle_gamma   90.00
#
_symmetry.space_group_name_H-M   'P 1'
#
loop_
_entity.id
_entity.type
_entity.pdbx_description
1 polymer ?
#
loop_
_entity_poly.entity_id
_entity_poly.type
_entity_poly.pdbx_seq_one_letter_code
_entity_poly.pdbx_strand_id
1 'polypeptide(L)'
;MHIPIVIRGMATLAWLLTVGIIILAVVRAAQGRRLKSAPALVIVAMLFAIVLTTVSAGLIYIQPNEEGVVMTVSGFRTTPLGKGLHWVVPYAETVKVYSIANQTYTMSIAYEEGQIQGDDSVEVRTSDGQVVQIDASVIFHIDDVISVHIKWQDRYANELVRVETRGIIRDEASQYRVDEINSVKRQELVEGIRETVSSKLNDSGLVLDDFILRNIQFSAEYQVAVEQKQIAEQQAQQAAFVVQQREQEALQARKVAEGEAAALVINAEGRAEARLIEAEAEAKALELIANALRDNPEVLTFEYIQKLADQIKVMLVPNDNPYLLPLPSLEEEGAFSVP
;
A
#
# COMPACT_ATOMS: atom_id res chain seq x y z
N MET A 1 36.75 15.71 -15.96
CA MET A 1 37.93 15.79 -16.89
C MET A 1 39.12 16.33 -16.12
N HIS A 2 40.26 15.64 -16.18
CA HIS A 2 41.31 15.68 -15.15
C HIS A 2 42.39 16.76 -15.40
N ILE A 3 42.00 18.03 -15.63
CA ILE A 3 42.97 19.11 -15.88
C ILE A 3 44.02 19.22 -14.76
N PRO A 4 43.68 19.19 -13.46
CA PRO A 4 44.69 19.23 -12.39
C PRO A 4 45.63 18.02 -12.40
N ILE A 5 45.12 16.83 -12.78
CA ILE A 5 45.93 15.61 -12.87
C ILE A 5 46.96 15.72 -14.00
N VAL A 6 46.55 16.27 -15.16
CA VAL A 6 47.46 16.47 -16.29
C VAL A 6 48.61 17.46 -15.91
N ILE A 7 48.25 18.57 -15.25
CA ILE A 7 49.24 19.56 -14.84
C ILE A 7 50.19 19.01 -13.76
N ARG A 8 49.65 18.22 -12.81
CA ARG A 8 50.48 17.47 -11.84
C ARG A 8 51.41 16.49 -12.54
N GLY A 9 50.93 15.77 -13.55
CA GLY A 9 51.73 14.88 -14.39
C GLY A 9 52.85 15.64 -15.11
N MET A 10 52.57 16.82 -15.65
CA MET A 10 53.58 17.67 -16.26
C MET A 10 54.63 18.16 -15.25
N ALA A 11 54.19 18.54 -14.04
CA ALA A 11 55.11 18.93 -12.97
C ALA A 11 56.06 17.78 -12.55
N THR A 12 55.54 16.55 -12.42
CA THR A 12 56.34 15.37 -12.11
C THR A 12 57.34 15.06 -13.24
N LEU A 13 56.90 15.18 -14.51
CA LEU A 13 57.80 15.02 -15.66
C LEU A 13 58.91 16.10 -15.70
N ALA A 14 58.59 17.35 -15.34
CA ALA A 14 59.56 18.42 -15.24
C ALA A 14 60.65 18.13 -14.18
N TRP A 15 60.22 17.57 -13.02
CA TRP A 15 61.20 17.13 -11.99
C TRP A 15 62.04 15.95 -12.45
N LEU A 16 61.48 14.96 -13.14
CA LEU A 16 62.21 13.84 -13.70
C LEU A 16 63.23 14.31 -14.76
N LEU A 17 62.85 15.27 -15.60
CA LEU A 17 63.75 15.90 -16.55
C LEU A 17 64.94 16.65 -15.87
N THR A 18 64.65 17.41 -14.80
CA THR A 18 65.69 18.10 -14.01
C THR A 18 66.67 17.10 -13.40
N VAL A 19 66.14 16.01 -12.79
CA VAL A 19 67.04 14.95 -12.26
C VAL A 19 67.83 14.30 -13.36
N GLY A 20 67.25 14.03 -14.54
CA GLY A 20 67.94 13.50 -15.70
C GLY A 20 69.08 14.42 -16.19
N ILE A 21 68.84 15.74 -16.25
CA ILE A 21 69.82 16.73 -16.63
C ILE A 21 70.98 16.78 -15.61
N ILE A 22 70.71 16.71 -14.31
CA ILE A 22 71.71 16.67 -13.24
C ILE A 22 72.60 15.43 -13.38
N ILE A 23 71.94 14.23 -13.52
CA ILE A 23 72.70 12.97 -13.71
C ILE A 23 73.58 13.05 -14.94
N LEU A 24 73.10 13.55 -16.06
CA LEU A 24 73.85 13.69 -17.31
C LEU A 24 75.01 14.70 -17.16
N ALA A 25 74.75 15.79 -16.43
CA ALA A 25 75.84 16.77 -16.13
C ALA A 25 76.92 16.15 -15.25
N VAL A 26 76.55 15.37 -14.21
CA VAL A 26 77.51 14.68 -13.33
C VAL A 26 78.36 13.63 -14.11
N VAL A 27 77.67 12.79 -14.92
CA VAL A 27 78.35 11.76 -15.73
C VAL A 27 79.32 12.38 -16.72
N ARG A 28 78.95 13.47 -17.41
CA ARG A 28 79.85 14.17 -18.33
C ARG A 28 80.99 14.88 -17.62
N ALA A 29 80.71 15.43 -16.43
CA ALA A 29 81.79 16.01 -15.60
C ALA A 29 82.80 14.94 -15.15
N ALA A 30 82.39 13.74 -14.80
CA ALA A 30 83.24 12.60 -14.46
C ALA A 30 84.04 12.08 -15.64
N GLN A 31 83.57 12.26 -16.89
CA GLN A 31 84.26 11.93 -18.14
C GLN A 31 85.25 13.04 -18.61
N GLY A 32 85.49 14.07 -17.81
CA GLY A 32 86.40 15.17 -18.14
C GLY A 32 85.87 16.20 -19.16
N ARG A 33 84.59 16.03 -19.62
CA ARG A 33 83.96 16.94 -20.59
C ARG A 33 83.04 17.96 -19.84
N ARG A 34 83.62 19.08 -19.42
CA ARG A 34 82.87 20.15 -18.73
C ARG A 34 82.05 20.93 -19.74
N LEU A 35 80.70 20.79 -19.63
CA LEU A 35 79.71 21.66 -20.31
C LEU A 35 79.68 23.00 -19.59
N LYS A 36 80.22 24.10 -20.19
CA LYS A 36 80.21 25.45 -19.59
C LYS A 36 78.77 25.95 -19.25
N SER A 37 77.73 25.46 -19.94
CA SER A 37 76.32 25.83 -19.76
C SER A 37 75.54 24.87 -18.82
N ALA A 38 76.16 23.77 -18.35
CA ALA A 38 75.42 22.78 -17.51
C ALA A 38 74.76 23.38 -16.23
N PRO A 39 75.50 24.23 -15.44
CA PRO A 39 74.90 24.78 -14.23
C PRO A 39 73.69 25.74 -14.53
N ALA A 40 73.79 26.53 -15.59
CA ALA A 40 72.76 27.44 -16.01
C ALA A 40 71.51 26.65 -16.48
N LEU A 41 71.70 25.55 -17.21
CA LEU A 41 70.60 24.69 -17.69
C LEU A 41 69.92 23.95 -16.56
N VAL A 42 70.63 23.50 -15.52
CA VAL A 42 70.09 22.89 -14.31
C VAL A 42 69.25 23.92 -13.52
N ILE A 43 69.78 25.16 -13.36
CA ILE A 43 69.05 26.22 -12.64
C ILE A 43 67.73 26.57 -13.37
N VAL A 44 67.76 26.72 -14.70
CA VAL A 44 66.56 27.02 -15.50
C VAL A 44 65.57 25.89 -15.42
N ALA A 45 66.00 24.64 -15.54
CA ALA A 45 65.10 23.48 -15.41
C ALA A 45 64.48 23.37 -13.99
N MET A 46 65.28 23.66 -12.95
CA MET A 46 64.76 23.68 -11.56
C MET A 46 63.77 24.81 -11.33
N LEU A 47 64.01 26.00 -11.81
CA LEU A 47 63.11 27.12 -11.74
C LEU A 47 61.77 26.81 -12.46
N PHE A 48 61.91 26.21 -13.67
CA PHE A 48 60.76 25.79 -14.45
C PHE A 48 59.92 24.73 -13.71
N ALA A 49 60.57 23.73 -13.11
CA ALA A 49 59.88 22.71 -12.32
C ALA A 49 59.18 23.30 -11.07
N ILE A 50 59.84 24.26 -10.37
CA ILE A 50 59.23 24.96 -9.22
C ILE A 50 58.00 25.77 -9.66
N VAL A 51 58.09 26.54 -10.76
CA VAL A 51 56.97 27.31 -11.29
C VAL A 51 55.81 26.38 -11.64
N LEU A 52 56.09 25.28 -12.36
CA LEU A 52 55.06 24.33 -12.76
C LEU A 52 54.39 23.65 -11.55
N THR A 53 55.15 23.33 -10.51
CA THR A 53 54.64 22.75 -9.26
C THR A 53 53.77 23.75 -8.52
N THR A 54 54.19 25.01 -8.44
CA THR A 54 53.44 26.09 -7.79
C THR A 54 52.12 26.36 -8.53
N VAL A 55 52.17 26.43 -9.87
CA VAL A 55 50.95 26.57 -10.69
C VAL A 55 50.00 25.37 -10.51
N SER A 56 50.58 24.17 -10.51
CA SER A 56 49.76 22.96 -10.28
C SER A 56 49.11 22.92 -8.90
N ALA A 57 49.80 23.42 -7.86
CA ALA A 57 49.27 23.46 -6.50
C ALA A 57 48.17 24.50 -6.29
N GLY A 58 48.18 25.58 -7.13
CA GLY A 58 47.13 26.61 -7.05
C GLY A 58 45.88 26.33 -7.88
N LEU A 59 45.94 25.38 -8.81
CA LEU A 59 44.79 25.06 -9.67
C LEU A 59 43.91 23.98 -9.05
N ILE A 60 42.63 24.34 -8.78
CA ILE A 60 41.63 23.44 -8.25
C ILE A 60 40.45 23.40 -9.23
N TYR A 61 39.98 22.21 -9.52
CA TYR A 61 38.79 21.98 -10.32
C TYR A 61 37.65 21.50 -9.42
N ILE A 62 36.55 22.22 -9.44
CA ILE A 62 35.29 21.91 -8.68
C ILE A 62 34.26 21.35 -9.65
N GLN A 63 33.67 20.23 -9.31
CA GLN A 63 32.65 19.54 -10.14
C GLN A 63 31.33 20.33 -10.18
N PRO A 64 30.44 20.08 -11.17
CA PRO A 64 29.20 20.83 -11.30
C PRO A 64 28.23 20.72 -10.11
N ASN A 65 28.35 19.66 -9.33
CA ASN A 65 27.54 19.38 -8.15
C ASN A 65 28.28 19.57 -6.82
N GLU A 66 29.35 20.36 -6.86
CA GLU A 66 30.21 20.67 -5.72
C GLU A 66 30.44 22.16 -5.58
N GLU A 67 30.68 22.59 -4.35
CA GLU A 67 31.17 23.93 -4.03
C GLU A 67 32.33 23.86 -3.06
N GLY A 68 33.24 24.81 -3.17
CA GLY A 68 34.48 24.86 -2.39
C GLY A 68 34.53 26.03 -1.42
N VAL A 69 34.82 25.75 -0.15
CA VAL A 69 35.11 26.78 0.85
C VAL A 69 36.64 26.98 0.90
N VAL A 70 37.08 28.24 0.67
CA VAL A 70 38.49 28.59 0.72
C VAL A 70 38.82 29.00 2.16
N MET A 71 39.74 28.25 2.77
CA MET A 71 40.31 28.55 4.06
C MET A 71 41.67 29.24 3.84
N THR A 72 41.85 30.37 4.51
CA THR A 72 43.10 31.15 4.52
C THR A 72 43.70 31.14 5.92
N VAL A 73 44.95 31.51 6.08
CA VAL A 73 45.62 31.64 7.40
C VAL A 73 44.87 32.64 8.32
N SER A 74 44.18 33.61 7.75
CA SER A 74 43.43 34.64 8.49
C SER A 74 41.95 34.34 8.64
N GLY A 75 41.43 33.21 8.14
CA GLY A 75 40.02 32.86 8.19
C GLY A 75 39.56 32.16 6.92
N PHE A 76 38.33 32.39 6.50
CA PHE A 76 37.75 31.82 5.27
C PHE A 76 37.19 32.92 4.38
N ARG A 77 37.11 32.66 3.09
CA ARG A 77 36.42 33.55 2.15
C ARG A 77 34.92 33.46 2.35
N THR A 78 34.25 34.63 2.30
CA THR A 78 32.80 34.71 2.43
C THR A 78 32.03 34.28 1.17
N THR A 79 32.73 34.09 0.04
CA THR A 79 32.13 33.60 -1.20
C THR A 79 32.68 32.23 -1.53
N PRO A 80 31.83 31.20 -1.69
CA PRO A 80 32.28 29.86 -2.07
C PRO A 80 32.80 29.87 -3.53
N LEU A 81 33.66 28.90 -3.84
CA LEU A 81 34.05 28.63 -5.21
C LEU A 81 33.00 27.72 -5.85
N GLY A 82 32.35 28.23 -6.89
CA GLY A 82 31.40 27.47 -7.68
C GLY A 82 32.10 26.46 -8.62
N LYS A 83 31.30 25.83 -9.48
CA LYS A 83 31.80 24.86 -10.48
C LYS A 83 32.82 25.46 -11.43
N GLY A 84 33.83 24.69 -11.78
CA GLY A 84 34.83 25.05 -12.77
C GLY A 84 36.25 25.05 -12.23
N LEU A 85 37.15 25.67 -13.02
CA LEU A 85 38.56 25.77 -12.68
C LEU A 85 38.84 27.08 -11.95
N HIS A 86 39.41 26.97 -10.76
CA HIS A 86 39.72 28.13 -9.91
C HIS A 86 41.21 28.17 -9.58
N TRP A 87 41.69 29.39 -9.33
CA TRP A 87 43.04 29.62 -8.84
C TRP A 87 42.96 30.03 -7.37
N VAL A 88 43.71 29.32 -6.53
CA VAL A 88 43.92 29.63 -5.11
C VAL A 88 45.39 29.88 -4.86
N VAL A 89 45.73 30.64 -3.82
CA VAL A 89 47.12 30.90 -3.47
C VAL A 89 47.77 29.64 -2.91
N PRO A 90 48.72 29.01 -3.65
CA PRO A 90 49.28 27.77 -3.21
C PRO A 90 50.00 27.96 -1.86
N TYR A 91 49.94 26.97 -1.00
CA TYR A 91 50.49 26.91 0.36
C TYR A 91 49.86 27.86 1.39
N ALA A 92 49.13 28.91 0.98
CA ALA A 92 48.48 29.85 1.87
C ALA A 92 46.96 29.60 1.99
N GLU A 93 46.36 29.01 0.97
CA GLU A 93 44.95 28.72 0.91
C GLU A 93 44.71 27.21 0.76
N THR A 94 43.69 26.70 1.45
CA THR A 94 43.22 25.32 1.33
C THR A 94 41.77 25.35 0.96
N VAL A 95 41.33 24.47 0.07
CA VAL A 95 39.92 24.39 -0.35
C VAL A 95 39.31 23.09 0.18
N LYS A 96 38.21 23.21 0.92
CA LYS A 96 37.39 22.09 1.28
C LYS A 96 36.16 22.07 0.37
N VAL A 97 35.97 20.96 -0.32
CA VAL A 97 34.88 20.78 -1.29
C VAL A 97 33.73 20.03 -0.63
N TYR A 98 32.51 20.51 -0.84
CA TYR A 98 31.26 19.92 -0.37
C TYR A 98 30.36 19.58 -1.54
N SER A 99 29.66 18.47 -1.46
CA SER A 99 28.64 18.11 -2.45
C SER A 99 27.35 18.89 -2.17
N ILE A 100 26.88 19.64 -3.18
CA ILE A 100 25.57 20.32 -3.18
C ILE A 100 24.47 19.45 -3.80
N ALA A 101 24.80 18.22 -4.22
CA ALA A 101 23.81 17.26 -4.67
C ALA A 101 22.95 16.76 -3.51
N ASN A 102 21.75 16.30 -3.83
CA ASN A 102 20.85 15.69 -2.85
C ASN A 102 21.54 14.50 -2.15
N GLN A 103 21.46 14.52 -0.84
CA GLN A 103 21.98 13.48 0.05
C GLN A 103 20.83 12.89 0.81
N THR A 104 20.91 11.61 1.11
CA THR A 104 19.88 10.92 1.91
C THR A 104 20.51 10.42 3.20
N TYR A 105 19.89 10.74 4.33
CA TYR A 105 20.19 10.13 5.62
C TYR A 105 19.05 9.21 6.02
N THR A 106 19.33 7.91 6.16
CA THR A 106 18.33 6.90 6.52
C THR A 106 18.60 6.38 7.92
N MET A 107 17.57 6.45 8.75
CA MET A 107 17.48 5.86 10.08
C MET A 107 16.57 4.65 9.98
N SER A 108 17.09 3.44 10.18
CA SER A 108 16.33 2.20 10.06
C SER A 108 16.76 1.19 11.10
N ILE A 109 15.84 0.33 11.52
CA ILE A 109 16.12 -0.84 12.32
C ILE A 109 16.84 -1.94 11.51
N ALA A 110 16.64 -1.95 10.19
CA ALA A 110 17.25 -2.93 9.30
C ALA A 110 18.75 -2.68 9.16
N TYR A 111 19.54 -3.71 9.48
CA TYR A 111 20.99 -3.64 9.61
C TYR A 111 21.73 -3.08 8.37
N GLU A 112 21.18 -3.27 7.16
CA GLU A 112 21.84 -2.91 5.90
C GLU A 112 21.20 -1.68 5.20
N GLU A 113 20.14 -1.10 5.76
CA GLU A 113 19.42 0.00 5.09
C GLU A 113 19.83 1.39 5.59
N GLY A 114 20.43 1.50 6.77
CA GLY A 114 20.80 2.76 7.41
C GLY A 114 22.22 3.25 7.03
N GLN A 115 22.50 4.52 7.33
CA GLN A 115 23.85 5.08 7.26
C GLN A 115 24.78 4.49 8.32
N ILE A 116 24.21 4.06 9.45
CA ILE A 116 24.91 3.41 10.54
C ILE A 116 24.56 1.92 10.51
N GLN A 117 25.56 1.07 10.61
CA GLN A 117 25.34 -0.36 10.73
C GLN A 117 24.72 -0.70 12.10
N GLY A 118 23.56 -1.31 12.09
CA GLY A 118 22.80 -1.67 13.28
C GLY A 118 21.48 -0.89 13.39
N ASP A 119 20.84 -1.01 14.53
CA ASP A 119 19.59 -0.31 14.80
C ASP A 119 19.83 1.20 14.99
N ASP A 120 19.42 1.98 14.00
CA ASP A 120 19.38 3.45 14.05
C ASP A 120 17.95 3.99 13.98
N SER A 121 16.93 3.14 14.20
CA SER A 121 15.54 3.57 14.29
C SER A 121 15.33 4.58 15.44
N VAL A 122 14.25 5.34 15.37
CA VAL A 122 13.91 6.32 16.40
C VAL A 122 12.90 5.68 17.34
N GLU A 123 13.35 5.37 18.57
CA GLU A 123 12.44 4.94 19.62
C GLU A 123 11.67 6.14 20.17
N VAL A 124 10.33 6.03 20.14
CA VAL A 124 9.39 7.06 20.58
C VAL A 124 8.37 6.45 21.54
N ARG A 125 8.00 7.22 22.55
CA ARG A 125 6.86 6.90 23.42
C ARG A 125 5.68 7.78 23.02
N THR A 126 4.59 7.15 22.57
CA THR A 126 3.35 7.81 22.17
C THR A 126 2.57 8.39 23.35
N SER A 127 1.56 9.24 23.11
CA SER A 127 0.74 9.87 24.14
C SER A 127 -0.02 8.87 25.02
N ASP A 128 -0.31 7.68 24.52
CA ASP A 128 -0.93 6.56 25.25
C ASP A 128 0.10 5.64 25.93
N GLY A 129 1.39 6.05 25.95
CA GLY A 129 2.46 5.38 26.68
C GLY A 129 3.07 4.16 25.98
N GLN A 130 2.66 3.84 24.75
CA GLN A 130 3.22 2.76 23.96
C GLN A 130 4.60 3.13 23.40
N VAL A 131 5.48 2.15 23.31
CA VAL A 131 6.79 2.32 22.66
C VAL A 131 6.70 1.86 21.22
N VAL A 132 7.11 2.75 20.30
CA VAL A 132 7.17 2.47 18.86
C VAL A 132 8.57 2.79 18.34
N GLN A 133 9.03 2.05 17.36
CA GLN A 133 10.25 2.34 16.61
C GLN A 133 9.87 2.86 15.24
N ILE A 134 10.44 4.00 14.89
CA ILE A 134 10.12 4.73 13.65
C ILE A 134 11.36 4.73 12.76
N ASP A 135 11.21 4.22 11.55
CA ASP A 135 12.20 4.32 10.49
C ASP A 135 11.90 5.52 9.61
N ALA A 136 12.89 6.35 9.35
CA ALA A 136 12.73 7.55 8.56
C ALA A 136 13.93 7.79 7.63
N SER A 137 13.67 8.46 6.51
CA SER A 137 14.71 8.97 5.61
C SER A 137 14.53 10.47 5.41
N VAL A 138 15.64 11.19 5.48
CA VAL A 138 15.72 12.63 5.24
C VAL A 138 16.52 12.86 3.97
N ILE A 139 15.93 13.53 3.00
CA ILE A 139 16.60 13.93 1.76
C ILE A 139 16.84 15.42 1.85
N PHE A 140 18.09 15.82 1.71
CA PHE A 140 18.51 17.20 1.87
C PHE A 140 19.69 17.53 0.97
N HIS A 141 19.92 18.81 0.75
CA HIS A 141 21.11 19.32 0.10
C HIS A 141 21.68 20.51 0.84
N ILE A 142 22.94 20.85 0.52
CA ILE A 142 23.60 22.03 1.09
C ILE A 142 23.30 23.22 0.19
N ASP A 143 22.70 24.28 0.76
CA ASP A 143 22.45 25.55 0.08
C ASP A 143 23.51 26.60 0.44
N ASP A 144 23.85 26.72 1.73
CA ASP A 144 24.92 27.58 2.19
C ASP A 144 26.11 26.77 2.73
N VAL A 145 27.04 26.47 1.83
CA VAL A 145 28.26 25.69 2.13
C VAL A 145 29.12 26.37 3.22
N ILE A 146 29.10 27.71 3.28
CA ILE A 146 29.93 28.45 4.26
C ILE A 146 29.35 28.26 5.66
N SER A 147 28.04 28.44 5.84
CA SER A 147 27.38 28.22 7.12
C SER A 147 27.58 26.79 7.62
N VAL A 148 27.44 25.80 6.73
CA VAL A 148 27.68 24.39 7.05
C VAL A 148 29.13 24.15 7.47
N HIS A 149 30.11 24.72 6.73
CA HIS A 149 31.52 24.57 7.06
C HIS A 149 31.87 25.16 8.42
N ILE A 150 31.36 26.36 8.73
CA ILE A 150 31.66 27.06 9.99
C ILE A 150 31.08 26.32 11.19
N LYS A 151 29.82 25.90 11.10
CA LYS A 151 29.08 25.33 12.23
C LYS A 151 29.37 23.84 12.43
N TRP A 152 29.42 23.07 11.31
CA TRP A 152 29.35 21.60 11.36
C TRP A 152 30.50 20.88 10.64
N GLN A 153 31.16 21.49 9.68
CA GLN A 153 32.16 20.85 8.80
C GLN A 153 31.60 19.57 8.16
N ASP A 154 32.36 18.45 8.20
CA ASP A 154 31.94 17.16 7.63
C ASP A 154 30.94 16.42 8.54
N ARG A 155 30.62 16.95 9.71
CA ARG A 155 29.77 16.28 10.71
C ARG A 155 28.30 16.61 10.58
N TYR A 156 27.91 17.49 9.64
CA TYR A 156 26.53 17.97 9.46
C TYR A 156 25.51 16.84 9.32
N ALA A 157 25.84 15.74 8.62
CA ALA A 157 24.91 14.63 8.43
C ALA A 157 24.64 13.88 9.77
N ASN A 158 25.69 13.60 10.55
CA ASN A 158 25.58 12.80 11.78
C ASN A 158 25.23 13.63 13.02
N GLU A 159 25.73 14.87 13.12
CA GLU A 159 25.55 15.69 14.32
C GLU A 159 24.41 16.70 14.20
N LEU A 160 24.04 17.14 12.97
CA LEU A 160 22.91 18.03 12.77
C LEU A 160 21.69 17.24 12.25
N VAL A 161 21.77 16.72 11.02
CA VAL A 161 20.59 16.10 10.37
C VAL A 161 20.04 14.95 11.22
N ARG A 162 20.89 14.02 11.63
CA ARG A 162 20.48 12.87 12.45
C ARG A 162 19.94 13.29 13.79
N VAL A 163 20.62 14.16 14.53
CA VAL A 163 20.27 14.50 15.90
C VAL A 163 18.97 15.32 15.94
N GLU A 164 18.88 16.37 15.12
CA GLU A 164 17.67 17.21 15.04
C GLU A 164 16.46 16.42 14.57
N THR A 165 16.60 15.64 13.49
CA THR A 165 15.48 14.82 13.00
C THR A 165 15.00 13.82 14.04
N ARG A 166 15.90 13.12 14.74
CA ARG A 166 15.52 12.18 15.81
C ARG A 166 14.80 12.88 16.95
N GLY A 167 15.25 14.06 17.32
CA GLY A 167 14.60 14.89 18.36
C GLY A 167 13.19 15.27 17.92
N ILE A 168 13.05 15.84 16.73
CA ILE A 168 11.76 16.29 16.18
C ILE A 168 10.77 15.13 16.00
N ILE A 169 11.22 13.97 15.45
CA ILE A 169 10.37 12.78 15.34
C ILE A 169 9.84 12.37 16.73
N ARG A 170 10.72 12.39 17.74
CA ARG A 170 10.33 11.98 19.10
C ARG A 170 9.33 12.96 19.71
N ASP A 171 9.55 14.24 19.54
CA ASP A 171 8.69 15.29 20.08
C ASP A 171 7.32 15.29 19.42
N GLU A 172 7.28 15.27 18.07
CA GLU A 172 6.02 15.26 17.32
C GLU A 172 5.24 13.97 17.51
N ALA A 173 5.87 12.81 17.38
CA ALA A 173 5.16 11.54 17.51
C ALA A 173 4.65 11.27 18.94
N SER A 174 5.27 11.87 19.97
CA SER A 174 4.80 11.76 21.35
C SER A 174 3.44 12.42 21.62
N GLN A 175 3.00 13.31 20.74
CA GLN A 175 1.71 14.02 20.86
C GLN A 175 0.53 13.16 20.41
N TYR A 176 0.79 12.13 19.61
CA TYR A 176 -0.23 11.30 19.00
C TYR A 176 -0.35 9.95 19.71
N ARG A 177 -1.53 9.33 19.57
CA ARG A 177 -1.74 7.94 19.99
C ARG A 177 -1.19 6.99 18.93
N VAL A 178 -0.90 5.77 19.32
CA VAL A 178 -0.32 4.77 18.43
C VAL A 178 -1.23 4.40 17.25
N ASP A 179 -2.54 4.34 17.47
CA ASP A 179 -3.54 4.08 16.44
C ASP A 179 -3.68 5.25 15.44
N GLU A 180 -3.53 6.49 15.90
CA GLU A 180 -3.57 7.70 15.07
C GLU A 180 -2.33 7.80 14.14
N ILE A 181 -1.15 7.50 14.68
CA ILE A 181 0.12 7.52 13.90
C ILE A 181 0.08 6.53 12.74
N ASN A 182 -0.56 5.37 12.94
CA ASN A 182 -0.62 4.34 11.90
C ASN A 182 -1.76 4.51 10.90
N SER A 183 -2.69 5.43 11.13
CA SER A 183 -3.89 5.54 10.31
C SER A 183 -4.21 6.98 9.88
N VAL A 184 -5.10 7.61 10.61
CA VAL A 184 -5.77 8.86 10.19
C VAL A 184 -4.87 10.06 10.22
N LYS A 185 -3.97 10.15 11.22
CA LYS A 185 -3.11 11.32 11.44
C LYS A 185 -1.66 11.15 10.98
N ARG A 186 -1.37 10.03 10.30
CA ARG A 186 0.00 9.80 9.78
C ARG A 186 0.49 10.94 8.91
N GLN A 187 -0.39 11.47 8.04
CA GLN A 187 -0.02 12.55 7.14
C GLN A 187 0.21 13.87 7.87
N GLU A 188 -0.61 14.16 8.89
CA GLU A 188 -0.45 15.33 9.77
C GLU A 188 0.89 15.28 10.53
N LEU A 189 1.22 14.13 11.09
CA LEU A 189 2.51 13.89 11.74
C LEU A 189 3.70 14.10 10.79
N VAL A 190 3.63 13.53 9.58
CA VAL A 190 4.69 13.69 8.56
C VAL A 190 4.87 15.16 8.19
N GLU A 191 3.78 15.90 8.01
CA GLU A 191 3.85 17.32 7.65
C GLU A 191 4.41 18.17 8.80
N GLY A 192 3.99 17.92 10.04
CA GLY A 192 4.54 18.60 11.23
C GLY A 192 6.04 18.36 11.39
N ILE A 193 6.49 17.11 11.22
CA ILE A 193 7.93 16.78 11.23
C ILE A 193 8.65 17.50 10.10
N ARG A 194 8.11 17.46 8.88
CA ARG A 194 8.70 18.09 7.70
C ARG A 194 8.91 19.59 7.91
N GLU A 195 7.88 20.30 8.38
CA GLU A 195 7.95 21.75 8.63
C GLU A 195 9.02 22.09 9.68
N THR A 196 9.02 21.37 10.80
CA THR A 196 9.95 21.61 11.90
C THR A 196 11.40 21.27 11.50
N VAL A 197 11.62 20.12 10.82
CA VAL A 197 12.96 19.73 10.31
C VAL A 197 13.45 20.73 9.28
N SER A 198 12.59 21.14 8.33
CA SER A 198 12.95 22.11 7.31
C SER A 198 13.41 23.45 7.93
N SER A 199 12.68 23.95 8.91
CA SER A 199 13.07 25.18 9.64
C SER A 199 14.43 25.05 10.29
N LYS A 200 14.68 23.94 10.99
CA LYS A 200 15.95 23.69 11.71
C LYS A 200 17.16 23.52 10.78
N LEU A 201 16.97 22.83 9.66
CA LEU A 201 18.04 22.64 8.69
C LEU A 201 18.37 23.93 7.96
N ASN A 202 17.35 24.75 7.60
CA ASN A 202 17.54 26.06 6.97
C ASN A 202 18.40 27.01 7.83
N ASP A 203 18.23 27.02 9.15
CA ASP A 203 19.05 27.83 10.07
C ASP A 203 20.53 27.46 10.03
N SER A 204 20.85 26.30 9.48
CA SER A 204 22.22 25.76 9.41
C SER A 204 22.79 25.74 7.99
N GLY A 205 22.04 26.23 6.99
CA GLY A 205 22.46 26.27 5.58
C GLY A 205 22.20 24.96 4.80
N LEU A 206 21.31 24.12 5.32
CA LEU A 206 20.80 22.92 4.64
C LEU A 206 19.37 23.15 4.23
N VAL A 207 18.95 22.60 3.11
CA VAL A 207 17.56 22.59 2.65
C VAL A 207 17.04 21.17 2.68
N LEU A 208 15.86 21.00 3.31
CA LEU A 208 15.13 19.75 3.29
C LEU A 208 14.39 19.62 1.96
N ASP A 209 14.73 18.60 1.16
CA ASP A 209 14.03 18.28 -0.08
C ASP A 209 12.81 17.40 0.20
N ASP A 210 12.99 16.36 1.03
CA ASP A 210 11.89 15.48 1.41
C ASP A 210 12.14 14.80 2.77
N PHE A 211 11.05 14.49 3.46
CA PHE A 211 11.03 13.66 4.66
C PHE A 211 10.11 12.46 4.44
N ILE A 212 10.64 11.27 4.59
CA ILE A 212 9.91 10.01 4.36
C ILE A 212 9.83 9.23 5.66
N LEU A 213 8.63 9.09 6.20
CA LEU A 213 8.32 8.17 7.27
C LEU A 213 8.17 6.76 6.66
N ARG A 214 9.18 5.90 6.83
CA ARG A 214 9.26 4.59 6.17
C ARG A 214 8.40 3.56 6.85
N ASN A 215 8.76 3.18 8.06
CA ASN A 215 8.11 2.12 8.81
C ASN A 215 7.86 2.54 10.26
N ILE A 216 6.83 1.97 10.87
CA ILE A 216 6.53 2.10 12.30
C ILE A 216 6.39 0.70 12.84
N GLN A 217 7.30 0.31 13.73
CA GLN A 217 7.26 -0.98 14.39
C GLN A 217 6.72 -0.83 15.82
N PHE A 218 5.77 -1.67 16.15
CA PHE A 218 5.15 -1.70 17.47
C PHE A 218 5.80 -2.75 18.36
N SER A 219 5.69 -2.60 19.68
CA SER A 219 6.13 -3.63 20.61
C SER A 219 5.37 -4.96 20.37
N ALA A 220 6.02 -6.09 20.63
CA ALA A 220 5.40 -7.40 20.46
C ALA A 220 4.11 -7.56 21.29
N GLU A 221 4.10 -6.99 22.50
CA GLU A 221 2.93 -7.01 23.38
C GLU A 221 1.75 -6.23 22.77
N TYR A 222 2.01 -5.07 22.18
CA TYR A 222 0.99 -4.28 21.50
C TYR A 222 0.43 -5.01 20.28
N GLN A 223 1.29 -5.64 19.47
CA GLN A 223 0.85 -6.41 18.31
C GLN A 223 -0.10 -7.55 18.70
N VAL A 224 0.25 -8.31 19.75
CA VAL A 224 -0.62 -9.37 20.29
C VAL A 224 -1.95 -8.80 20.81
N ALA A 225 -1.92 -7.68 21.52
CA ALA A 225 -3.15 -7.04 22.03
C ALA A 225 -4.07 -6.56 20.89
N VAL A 226 -3.52 -6.00 19.83
CA VAL A 226 -4.27 -5.58 18.63
C VAL A 226 -4.88 -6.79 17.93
N GLU A 227 -4.11 -7.88 17.77
CA GLU A 227 -4.61 -9.12 17.17
C GLU A 227 -5.77 -9.71 17.96
N GLN A 228 -5.64 -9.79 19.27
CA GLN A 228 -6.73 -10.26 20.15
C GLN A 228 -7.96 -9.37 20.07
N LYS A 229 -7.80 -8.05 20.02
CA LYS A 229 -8.90 -7.12 19.82
C LYS A 229 -9.60 -7.36 18.49
N GLN A 230 -8.86 -7.51 17.40
CA GLN A 230 -9.42 -7.79 16.07
C GLN A 230 -10.19 -9.12 16.03
N ILE A 231 -9.66 -10.17 16.66
CA ILE A 231 -10.34 -11.46 16.78
C ILE A 231 -11.67 -11.29 17.56
N ALA A 232 -11.64 -10.57 18.67
CA ALA A 232 -12.84 -10.32 19.46
C ALA A 232 -13.90 -9.49 18.71
N GLU A 233 -13.49 -8.48 17.96
CA GLU A 233 -14.36 -7.67 17.11
C GLU A 233 -14.98 -8.50 15.98
N GLN A 234 -14.20 -9.35 15.32
CA GLN A 234 -14.69 -10.26 14.30
C GLN A 234 -15.69 -11.27 14.86
N GLN A 235 -15.42 -11.84 16.04
CA GLN A 235 -16.36 -12.75 16.72
C GLN A 235 -17.67 -12.04 17.09
N ALA A 236 -17.60 -10.81 17.59
CA ALA A 236 -18.79 -10.01 17.88
C ALA A 236 -19.60 -9.71 16.62
N GLN A 237 -18.94 -9.36 15.51
CA GLN A 237 -19.60 -9.15 14.23
C GLN A 237 -20.27 -10.43 13.70
N GLN A 238 -19.57 -11.56 13.77
CA GLN A 238 -20.12 -12.87 13.38
C GLN A 238 -21.35 -13.22 14.22
N ALA A 239 -21.30 -13.01 15.53
CA ALA A 239 -22.44 -13.24 16.41
C ALA A 239 -23.63 -12.35 16.03
N ALA A 240 -23.40 -11.08 15.73
CA ALA A 240 -24.44 -10.16 15.26
C ALA A 240 -25.08 -10.62 13.94
N PHE A 241 -24.26 -11.08 12.97
CA PHE A 241 -24.77 -11.63 11.70
C PHE A 241 -25.60 -12.90 11.91
N VAL A 242 -25.19 -13.79 12.80
CA VAL A 242 -25.96 -15.02 13.13
C VAL A 242 -27.31 -14.66 13.75
N VAL A 243 -27.36 -13.67 14.64
CA VAL A 243 -28.65 -13.18 15.22
C VAL A 243 -29.54 -12.63 14.11
N GLN A 244 -29.01 -11.75 13.27
CA GLN A 244 -29.74 -11.16 12.15
C GLN A 244 -30.25 -12.24 11.16
N GLN A 245 -29.45 -13.24 10.86
CA GLN A 245 -29.84 -14.35 10.00
C GLN A 245 -31.00 -15.13 10.61
N ARG A 246 -30.92 -15.48 11.90
CA ARG A 246 -32.00 -16.19 12.59
C ARG A 246 -33.32 -15.39 12.68
N GLU A 247 -33.20 -14.08 12.85
CA GLU A 247 -34.37 -13.20 12.79
C GLU A 247 -35.03 -13.22 11.41
N GLN A 248 -34.22 -13.16 10.33
CA GLN A 248 -34.73 -13.26 8.96
C GLN A 248 -35.34 -14.63 8.67
N GLU A 249 -34.72 -15.72 9.10
CA GLU A 249 -35.25 -17.08 8.98
C GLU A 249 -36.57 -17.23 9.72
N ALA A 250 -36.69 -16.72 10.95
CA ALA A 250 -37.93 -16.73 11.71
C ALA A 250 -39.04 -15.90 11.05
N LEU A 251 -38.66 -14.73 10.49
CA LEU A 251 -39.60 -13.89 9.75
C LEU A 251 -40.09 -14.57 8.46
N GLN A 252 -39.19 -15.23 7.73
CA GLN A 252 -39.58 -16.03 6.55
C GLN A 252 -40.50 -17.20 6.92
N ALA A 253 -40.13 -17.97 7.94
CA ALA A 253 -40.97 -19.08 8.40
C ALA A 253 -42.37 -18.60 8.80
N ARG A 254 -42.48 -17.49 9.51
CA ARG A 254 -43.75 -16.86 9.83
C ARG A 254 -44.56 -16.46 8.59
N LYS A 255 -43.90 -15.82 7.62
CA LYS A 255 -44.52 -15.41 6.34
C LYS A 255 -45.02 -16.59 5.53
N VAL A 256 -44.24 -17.68 5.49
CA VAL A 256 -44.68 -18.92 4.83
C VAL A 256 -45.91 -19.51 5.54
N ALA A 257 -45.89 -19.64 6.85
CA ALA A 257 -47.04 -20.15 7.62
C ALA A 257 -48.28 -19.26 7.47
N GLU A 258 -48.16 -17.94 7.49
CA GLU A 258 -49.23 -16.99 7.21
C GLU A 258 -49.77 -17.18 5.78
N GLY A 259 -48.87 -17.35 4.79
CA GLY A 259 -49.23 -17.61 3.40
C GLY A 259 -49.99 -18.95 3.21
N GLU A 260 -49.50 -20.02 3.85
CA GLU A 260 -50.17 -21.33 3.82
C GLU A 260 -51.55 -21.29 4.47
N ALA A 261 -51.67 -20.62 5.62
CA ALA A 261 -52.97 -20.44 6.29
C ALA A 261 -53.95 -19.64 5.42
N ALA A 262 -53.48 -18.54 4.80
CA ALA A 262 -54.30 -17.75 3.89
C ALA A 262 -54.71 -18.57 2.65
N ALA A 263 -53.80 -19.37 2.08
CA ALA A 263 -54.12 -20.24 0.97
C ALA A 263 -55.17 -21.30 1.31
N LEU A 264 -55.12 -21.89 2.50
CA LEU A 264 -56.12 -22.82 2.99
C LEU A 264 -57.50 -22.18 3.09
N VAL A 265 -57.59 -20.96 3.63
CA VAL A 265 -58.85 -20.20 3.74
C VAL A 265 -59.40 -19.89 2.34
N ILE A 266 -58.60 -19.33 1.45
CA ILE A 266 -59.01 -19.00 0.08
C ILE A 266 -59.47 -20.25 -0.69
N ASN A 267 -58.77 -21.37 -0.55
CA ASN A 267 -59.20 -22.64 -1.15
C ASN A 267 -60.52 -23.16 -0.57
N ALA A 268 -60.75 -23.02 0.76
CA ALA A 268 -62.00 -23.42 1.41
C ALA A 268 -63.18 -22.53 0.96
N GLU A 269 -62.97 -21.22 0.92
CA GLU A 269 -63.95 -20.25 0.41
C GLU A 269 -64.29 -20.52 -1.05
N GLY A 270 -63.28 -20.71 -1.91
CA GLY A 270 -63.47 -21.02 -3.32
C GLY A 270 -64.24 -22.33 -3.54
N ARG A 271 -63.97 -23.38 -2.74
CA ARG A 271 -64.75 -24.63 -2.78
C ARG A 271 -66.19 -24.44 -2.29
N ALA A 272 -66.41 -23.61 -1.28
CA ALA A 272 -67.73 -23.30 -0.79
C ALA A 272 -68.56 -22.52 -1.83
N GLU A 273 -67.94 -21.52 -2.46
CA GLU A 273 -68.59 -20.73 -3.51
C GLU A 273 -68.83 -21.57 -4.77
N ALA A 274 -67.92 -22.45 -5.19
CA ALA A 274 -68.15 -23.39 -6.29
C ALA A 274 -69.35 -24.29 -6.00
N ARG A 275 -69.48 -24.88 -4.78
CA ARG A 275 -70.63 -25.70 -4.42
C ARG A 275 -71.91 -24.92 -4.44
N LEU A 276 -71.90 -23.65 -4.03
CA LEU A 276 -73.06 -22.79 -4.03
C LEU A 276 -73.49 -22.49 -5.48
N ILE A 277 -72.58 -22.18 -6.37
CA ILE A 277 -72.86 -21.97 -7.79
C ILE A 277 -73.35 -23.26 -8.45
N GLU A 278 -72.78 -24.43 -8.16
CA GLU A 278 -73.27 -25.72 -8.62
C GLU A 278 -74.73 -26.02 -8.16
N ALA A 279 -74.98 -25.80 -6.86
CA ALA A 279 -76.28 -26.00 -6.30
C ALA A 279 -77.33 -25.04 -6.90
N GLU A 280 -77.01 -23.76 -7.08
CA GLU A 280 -77.88 -22.80 -7.77
C GLU A 280 -78.13 -23.17 -9.22
N ALA A 281 -77.11 -23.62 -9.95
CA ALA A 281 -77.25 -24.07 -11.33
C ALA A 281 -78.08 -25.32 -11.41
N GLU A 282 -77.92 -26.29 -10.48
CA GLU A 282 -78.70 -27.51 -10.41
C GLU A 282 -80.17 -27.22 -10.04
N ALA A 283 -80.43 -26.35 -9.06
CA ALA A 283 -81.78 -25.89 -8.70
C ALA A 283 -82.46 -25.22 -9.89
N LYS A 284 -81.72 -24.34 -10.62
CA LYS A 284 -82.31 -23.70 -11.80
C LYS A 284 -82.56 -24.66 -12.94
N ALA A 285 -81.66 -25.65 -13.15
CA ALA A 285 -81.89 -26.72 -14.12
C ALA A 285 -83.11 -27.57 -13.77
N LEU A 286 -83.32 -27.96 -12.48
CA LEU A 286 -84.45 -28.66 -12.01
C LEU A 286 -85.71 -27.84 -12.16
N GLU A 287 -85.71 -26.54 -11.91
CA GLU A 287 -86.86 -25.64 -12.08
C GLU A 287 -87.27 -25.58 -13.60
N LEU A 288 -86.27 -25.47 -14.51
CA LEU A 288 -86.51 -25.48 -15.94
C LEU A 288 -87.12 -26.83 -16.40
N ILE A 289 -86.60 -27.95 -15.86
CA ILE A 289 -87.09 -29.29 -16.15
C ILE A 289 -88.55 -29.42 -15.60
N ALA A 290 -88.80 -28.97 -14.38
CA ALA A 290 -90.12 -29.00 -13.77
C ALA A 290 -91.15 -28.17 -14.57
N ASN A 291 -90.77 -27.00 -15.04
CA ASN A 291 -91.63 -26.16 -15.91
C ASN A 291 -91.93 -26.83 -17.27
N ALA A 292 -90.85 -27.42 -17.91
CA ALA A 292 -91.03 -28.14 -19.14
C ALA A 292 -91.93 -29.39 -19.03
N LEU A 293 -91.86 -30.11 -17.88
CA LEU A 293 -92.71 -31.27 -17.58
C LEU A 293 -94.13 -30.90 -17.28
N ARG A 294 -94.42 -29.72 -16.77
CA ARG A 294 -95.75 -29.22 -16.51
C ARG A 294 -96.53 -29.04 -17.85
N ASP A 295 -95.83 -28.60 -18.89
CA ASP A 295 -96.47 -28.36 -20.19
C ASP A 295 -96.51 -29.63 -21.08
N ASN A 296 -95.63 -30.66 -20.79
CA ASN A 296 -95.55 -31.91 -21.56
C ASN A 296 -95.23 -33.12 -20.65
N PRO A 297 -96.24 -33.76 -20.00
CA PRO A 297 -95.98 -34.86 -19.04
C PRO A 297 -95.40 -36.13 -19.69
N GLU A 298 -95.49 -36.31 -20.97
CA GLU A 298 -94.88 -37.46 -21.71
C GLU A 298 -93.36 -37.46 -21.76
N VAL A 299 -92.75 -36.31 -21.58
CA VAL A 299 -91.28 -36.17 -21.55
C VAL A 299 -90.66 -36.88 -20.33
N LEU A 300 -91.40 -37.04 -19.26
CA LEU A 300 -90.99 -37.76 -18.04
C LEU A 300 -90.70 -39.23 -18.32
N THR A 301 -91.50 -39.83 -19.14
CA THR A 301 -91.29 -41.23 -19.58
C THR A 301 -90.10 -41.40 -20.46
N PHE A 302 -89.75 -40.41 -21.32
CA PHE A 302 -88.59 -40.43 -22.21
C PHE A 302 -87.32 -40.27 -21.40
N GLU A 303 -87.29 -39.32 -20.47
CA GLU A 303 -86.09 -39.08 -19.64
C GLU A 303 -85.82 -40.24 -18.68
N TYR A 304 -86.87 -40.84 -18.12
CA TYR A 304 -86.79 -42.05 -17.32
C TYR A 304 -86.19 -43.23 -18.10
N ILE A 305 -86.60 -43.43 -19.34
CA ILE A 305 -86.07 -44.46 -20.21
C ILE A 305 -84.63 -44.17 -20.57
N GLN A 306 -84.19 -42.90 -20.82
CA GLN A 306 -82.83 -42.50 -21.16
C GLN A 306 -81.91 -42.69 -19.96
N LYS A 307 -82.28 -42.32 -18.75
CA LYS A 307 -81.42 -42.54 -17.56
C LYS A 307 -81.36 -44.01 -17.14
N LEU A 308 -82.40 -44.80 -17.42
CA LEU A 308 -82.36 -46.23 -17.22
C LEU A 308 -81.52 -46.97 -18.22
N ALA A 309 -81.44 -46.49 -19.47
CA ALA A 309 -80.65 -47.10 -20.55
C ALA A 309 -79.14 -47.08 -20.29
N ASP A 310 -78.66 -46.05 -19.59
CA ASP A 310 -77.20 -45.89 -19.36
C ASP A 310 -76.70 -46.74 -18.15
N GLN A 311 -77.51 -47.19 -17.27
CA GLN A 311 -77.10 -47.92 -16.05
C GLN A 311 -77.67 -49.33 -15.88
N ILE A 312 -78.58 -49.77 -16.73
CA ILE A 312 -79.18 -51.13 -16.61
C ILE A 312 -78.71 -51.99 -17.78
N LYS A 313 -77.75 -52.86 -17.58
CA LYS A 313 -77.53 -54.02 -18.44
C LYS A 313 -78.60 -55.05 -18.15
N VAL A 314 -79.77 -54.87 -18.72
CA VAL A 314 -80.91 -55.85 -18.59
C VAL A 314 -80.68 -56.94 -19.62
N MET A 315 -80.45 -58.16 -19.15
CA MET A 315 -80.49 -59.35 -20.00
C MET A 315 -81.94 -59.85 -19.98
N LEU A 316 -82.63 -59.65 -21.08
CA LEU A 316 -84.01 -60.28 -21.27
C LEU A 316 -83.78 -61.77 -21.53
N VAL A 317 -84.10 -62.57 -20.53
CA VAL A 317 -84.16 -64.01 -20.65
C VAL A 317 -85.57 -64.45 -21.03
N PRO A 318 -85.83 -65.20 -22.11
CA PRO A 318 -87.13 -65.73 -22.44
C PRO A 318 -87.59 -66.64 -21.30
N ASN A 319 -88.90 -66.65 -21.05
CA ASN A 319 -89.59 -67.26 -19.88
C ASN A 319 -89.52 -68.80 -19.84
N ASP A 320 -88.89 -69.49 -20.83
CA ASP A 320 -88.81 -70.93 -20.91
C ASP A 320 -87.38 -71.53 -20.94
N ASN A 321 -86.42 -70.88 -20.21
CA ASN A 321 -85.10 -71.43 -20.14
C ASN A 321 -84.77 -72.01 -18.73
N PRO A 322 -84.57 -73.31 -18.59
CA PRO A 322 -84.34 -73.95 -17.31
C PRO A 322 -82.95 -73.83 -16.73
N TYR A 323 -82.04 -73.04 -17.39
CA TYR A 323 -80.69 -72.90 -16.93
C TYR A 323 -80.40 -71.48 -16.38
N LEU A 324 -80.48 -71.38 -15.04
CA LEU A 324 -79.93 -70.24 -14.30
C LEU A 324 -78.42 -70.38 -14.29
N LEU A 325 -77.77 -69.67 -15.14
CA LEU A 325 -76.29 -69.48 -15.02
C LEU A 325 -76.02 -68.57 -13.84
N PRO A 326 -75.14 -69.00 -12.89
CA PRO A 326 -74.70 -68.10 -11.81
C PRO A 326 -73.96 -66.88 -12.35
N LEU A 327 -74.34 -65.70 -11.92
CA LEU A 327 -73.64 -64.45 -12.18
C LEU A 327 -72.21 -64.57 -11.63
N PRO A 328 -71.13 -64.22 -12.39
CA PRO A 328 -69.81 -64.14 -11.85
C PRO A 328 -69.78 -63.10 -10.74
N SER A 329 -69.36 -63.48 -9.53
CA SER A 329 -69.06 -62.54 -8.43
C SER A 329 -67.89 -61.68 -8.87
N LEU A 330 -68.02 -60.38 -8.86
CA LEU A 330 -66.95 -59.44 -8.96
C LEU A 330 -66.20 -59.52 -7.64
N GLU A 331 -65.10 -60.36 -7.61
CA GLU A 331 -64.13 -60.30 -6.55
C GLU A 331 -63.33 -58.99 -6.69
N GLU A 332 -63.33 -58.27 -5.59
CA GLU A 332 -62.45 -57.13 -5.42
C GLU A 332 -60.97 -57.61 -5.52
N GLU A 333 -60.30 -57.28 -6.62
CA GLU A 333 -58.86 -57.44 -6.73
C GLU A 333 -58.17 -56.10 -6.50
N GLY A 334 -57.33 -56.07 -5.45
CA GLY A 334 -56.13 -55.29 -5.46
C GLY A 334 -56.04 -54.11 -4.55
N ALA A 335 -55.73 -54.33 -3.34
CA ALA A 335 -55.00 -53.36 -2.51
C ALA A 335 -53.67 -53.02 -3.16
N PHE A 336 -53.51 -51.79 -3.73
CA PHE A 336 -52.21 -51.24 -4.07
C PHE A 336 -51.54 -50.69 -2.77
N SER A 337 -50.52 -51.41 -2.32
CA SER A 337 -49.57 -50.88 -1.36
C SER A 337 -48.65 -49.89 -2.09
N VAL A 338 -48.57 -48.65 -1.60
CA VAL A 338 -47.58 -47.68 -2.00
C VAL A 338 -46.39 -47.80 -1.02
N PRO A 339 -45.13 -47.76 -1.51
CA PRO A 339 -43.94 -47.73 -0.67
C PRO A 339 -43.68 -46.34 -0.05
#